data_6748cb72b0c0afcabf07cb235eaab70d
#
_entry.id   6748cb72b0c0afcabf07cb235eaab70d
#
_cell.length_a   1.000
_cell.length_b   1.000
_cell.length_c   1.000
_cell.angle_alpha   90.00
_cell.angle_beta   90.00
_cell.angle_gamma   90.00
#
_symmetry.space_group_name_H-M   'P 1'
#
loop_
_entity.id
_entity.type
_entity.pdbx_description
1 polymer ?
#
loop_
_entity_poly.entity_id
_entity_poly.type
_entity_poly.pdbx_seq_one_letter_code
_entity_poly.pdbx_strand_id
1 'polypeptide(L)'
;MPEELIGLIPAAGKGVRLGLPYPKELYPIIRDNHYKPISQFVVQNMTEAGIQHIVFVVNETKHQLMGYFGNGYRFGCNISYVVQEARDDSKKSTSPGLANALDSAYHLIQGKTVFFGMADTIMQPSNMFAQSYEAALPDDDVIFAMWTTERPEKFGMVRYEENGRVIEIVDKPKQTDLTEMWGGIIWRPRFTEYLHTCVHDRGISDFAYIMNSAIEKGMKFRGVHLKDGVYIDLGTYEEIMELDSRFREKN
;
A
#
# COMPACT_ATOMS: atom_id res chain seq x y z
N MET A 1 -19.88 -18.83 0.05
CA MET A 1 -18.60 -19.21 0.68
C MET A 1 -18.17 -18.00 1.50
N PRO A 2 -17.49 -18.15 2.64
CA PRO A 2 -16.95 -16.99 3.34
C PRO A 2 -16.01 -16.23 2.39
N GLU A 3 -15.98 -14.90 2.53
CA GLU A 3 -15.11 -14.02 1.75
C GLU A 3 -13.63 -14.35 2.06
N GLU A 4 -12.83 -14.62 1.03
CA GLU A 4 -11.41 -14.94 1.21
C GLU A 4 -10.60 -13.65 1.22
N LEU A 5 -9.86 -13.41 2.32
CA LEU A 5 -9.07 -12.20 2.53
C LEU A 5 -7.59 -12.47 2.24
N ILE A 6 -6.92 -11.51 1.60
CA ILE A 6 -5.50 -11.61 1.27
C ILE A 6 -4.80 -10.26 1.40
N GLY A 7 -3.60 -10.26 1.95
CA GLY A 7 -2.73 -9.09 2.00
C GLY A 7 -1.89 -8.98 0.72
N LEU A 8 -1.65 -7.75 0.25
CA LEU A 8 -0.79 -7.46 -0.90
C LEU A 8 0.16 -6.30 -0.58
N ILE A 9 1.45 -6.57 -0.65
CA ILE A 9 2.51 -5.61 -0.30
C ILE A 9 3.50 -5.48 -1.47
N PRO A 10 3.45 -4.39 -2.25
CA PRO A 10 4.45 -4.14 -3.28
C PRO A 10 5.78 -3.68 -2.66
N ALA A 11 6.84 -4.39 -3.00
CA ALA A 11 8.22 -4.12 -2.57
C ALA A 11 9.21 -4.25 -3.74
N ALA A 12 8.74 -4.21 -5.00
CA ALA A 12 9.57 -4.39 -6.19
C ALA A 12 10.40 -3.15 -6.59
N GLY A 13 10.22 -2.02 -5.89
CA GLY A 13 10.98 -0.78 -6.16
C GLY A 13 12.48 -0.96 -5.93
N LYS A 14 13.32 -0.36 -6.81
CA LYS A 14 14.80 -0.47 -6.72
C LYS A 14 15.41 0.24 -5.51
N GLY A 15 14.69 1.18 -4.88
CA GLY A 15 15.15 1.90 -3.67
C GLY A 15 16.41 2.77 -3.85
N VAL A 16 16.76 3.13 -5.08
CA VAL A 16 18.06 3.79 -5.42
C VAL A 16 18.24 5.17 -4.79
N ARG A 17 17.17 5.86 -4.45
CA ARG A 17 17.24 7.24 -3.90
C ARG A 17 17.95 7.32 -2.55
N LEU A 18 17.84 6.29 -1.73
CA LEU A 18 18.43 6.26 -0.39
C LEU A 18 19.85 5.66 -0.37
N GLY A 19 20.32 5.03 -1.45
CA GLY A 19 21.65 4.44 -1.53
C GLY A 19 21.99 3.44 -0.41
N LEU A 20 20.98 2.84 0.24
CA LEU A 20 21.18 1.89 1.33
C LEU A 20 21.83 0.60 0.81
N PRO A 21 22.73 -0.04 1.61
CA PRO A 21 23.35 -1.31 1.23
C PRO A 21 22.40 -2.52 1.35
N TYR A 22 21.13 -2.28 1.66
CA TYR A 22 20.06 -3.26 1.81
C TYR A 22 18.74 -2.66 1.33
N PRO A 23 17.70 -3.50 1.08
CA PRO A 23 16.37 -3.00 0.72
C PRO A 23 15.81 -2.01 1.75
N LYS A 24 15.30 -0.85 1.29
CA LYS A 24 14.74 0.18 2.18
C LYS A 24 13.60 -0.34 3.08
N GLU A 25 12.91 -1.35 2.63
CA GLU A 25 11.85 -2.05 3.36
C GLU A 25 12.37 -2.75 4.64
N LEU A 26 13.68 -2.96 4.73
CA LEU A 26 14.38 -3.47 5.91
C LEU A 26 14.99 -2.38 6.78
N TYR A 27 14.71 -1.10 6.49
CA TYR A 27 15.20 0.01 7.32
C TYR A 27 14.80 -0.19 8.78
N PRO A 28 15.77 -0.11 9.73
CA PRO A 28 15.53 -0.42 11.13
C PRO A 28 14.77 0.70 11.83
N ILE A 29 13.65 0.39 12.43
CA ILE A 29 12.95 1.23 13.38
C ILE A 29 13.25 0.67 14.76
N ILE A 30 13.89 1.45 15.62
CA ILE A 30 14.21 1.07 16.99
C ILE A 30 13.16 1.71 17.89
N ARG A 31 12.38 0.86 18.57
CA ARG A 31 11.37 1.28 19.54
C ARG A 31 11.41 0.34 20.75
N ASP A 32 11.37 0.92 21.95
CA ASP A 32 11.35 0.14 23.22
C ASP A 32 12.49 -0.90 23.28
N ASN A 33 13.70 -0.52 22.84
CA ASN A 33 14.88 -1.40 22.72
C ASN A 33 14.69 -2.63 21.79
N HIS A 34 13.68 -2.59 20.91
CA HIS A 34 13.46 -3.63 19.93
C HIS A 34 13.67 -3.10 18.52
N TYR A 35 14.37 -3.89 17.72
CA TYR A 35 14.53 -3.66 16.30
C TYR A 35 13.34 -4.21 15.52
N LYS A 36 12.80 -3.40 14.62
CA LYS A 36 11.71 -3.79 13.73
C LYS A 36 11.91 -3.13 12.36
N PRO A 37 12.02 -3.87 11.26
CA PRO A 37 12.08 -3.25 9.94
C PRO A 37 10.75 -2.58 9.58
N ILE A 38 10.83 -1.51 8.80
CA ILE A 38 9.64 -0.71 8.47
C ILE A 38 8.53 -1.55 7.81
N SER A 39 8.88 -2.49 6.94
CA SER A 39 7.91 -3.36 6.29
C SER A 39 7.17 -4.32 7.23
N GLN A 40 7.68 -4.54 8.44
CA GLN A 40 6.97 -5.36 9.43
C GLN A 40 5.74 -4.65 9.99
N PHE A 41 5.67 -3.31 9.94
CA PHE A 41 4.49 -2.58 10.40
C PHE A 41 3.26 -2.90 9.55
N VAL A 42 3.38 -2.88 8.23
CA VAL A 42 2.27 -3.23 7.35
C VAL A 42 1.86 -4.70 7.48
N VAL A 43 2.82 -5.62 7.66
CA VAL A 43 2.52 -7.03 7.95
C VAL A 43 1.73 -7.16 9.23
N GLN A 44 2.12 -6.46 10.30
CA GLN A 44 1.41 -6.46 11.57
C GLN A 44 0.00 -5.88 11.44
N ASN A 45 -0.16 -4.75 10.74
CA ASN A 45 -1.49 -4.16 10.52
C ASN A 45 -2.44 -5.15 9.80
N MET A 46 -1.91 -5.92 8.83
CA MET A 46 -2.67 -6.95 8.15
C MET A 46 -3.02 -8.13 9.06
N THR A 47 -2.06 -8.63 9.84
CA THR A 47 -2.32 -9.76 10.75
C THR A 47 -3.27 -9.39 11.89
N GLU A 48 -3.22 -8.15 12.40
CA GLU A 48 -4.20 -7.63 13.36
C GLU A 48 -5.62 -7.51 12.76
N ALA A 49 -5.74 -7.33 11.45
CA ALA A 49 -7.01 -7.40 10.74
C ALA A 49 -7.46 -8.84 10.41
N GLY A 50 -6.74 -9.86 10.90
CA GLY A 50 -7.07 -11.26 10.68
C GLY A 50 -6.60 -11.85 9.34
N ILE A 51 -5.76 -11.14 8.59
CA ILE A 51 -5.24 -11.63 7.31
C ILE A 51 -4.20 -12.72 7.57
N GLN A 52 -4.50 -13.92 7.07
CA GLN A 52 -3.64 -15.10 7.26
C GLN A 52 -2.70 -15.38 6.09
N HIS A 53 -2.93 -14.78 4.93
CA HIS A 53 -2.08 -14.93 3.75
C HIS A 53 -1.70 -13.57 3.19
N ILE A 54 -0.41 -13.30 3.07
CA ILE A 54 0.14 -12.05 2.56
C ILE A 54 1.04 -12.34 1.36
N VAL A 55 0.88 -11.57 0.29
CA VAL A 55 1.70 -11.64 -0.91
C VAL A 55 2.62 -10.43 -0.97
N PHE A 56 3.92 -10.65 -1.00
CA PHE A 56 4.89 -9.64 -1.37
C PHE A 56 5.17 -9.69 -2.87
N VAL A 57 5.04 -8.55 -3.54
CA VAL A 57 5.56 -8.39 -4.90
C VAL A 57 6.97 -7.81 -4.80
N VAL A 58 7.96 -8.57 -5.20
CA VAL A 58 9.39 -8.25 -5.07
C VAL A 58 10.05 -8.20 -6.45
N ASN A 59 11.26 -7.67 -6.54
CA ASN A 59 12.14 -7.88 -7.69
C ASN A 59 13.25 -8.89 -7.32
N GLU A 60 14.03 -9.29 -8.31
CA GLU A 60 15.10 -10.30 -8.18
C GLU A 60 16.18 -9.91 -7.15
N THR A 61 16.31 -8.64 -6.79
CA THR A 61 17.34 -8.17 -5.83
C THR A 61 16.87 -8.19 -4.38
N LYS A 62 15.60 -8.48 -4.09
CA LYS A 62 15.00 -8.43 -2.74
C LYS A 62 15.19 -9.71 -1.89
N HIS A 63 16.24 -10.48 -2.16
CA HIS A 63 16.51 -11.73 -1.43
C HIS A 63 16.67 -11.53 0.10
N GLN A 64 17.18 -10.38 0.56
CA GLN A 64 17.28 -10.06 1.98
C GLN A 64 15.90 -9.89 2.63
N LEU A 65 14.95 -9.26 1.92
CA LEU A 65 13.56 -9.13 2.38
C LEU A 65 12.90 -10.50 2.52
N MET A 66 13.07 -11.35 1.50
CA MET A 66 12.58 -12.72 1.51
C MET A 66 13.22 -13.54 2.64
N GLY A 67 14.52 -13.38 2.88
CA GLY A 67 15.24 -14.05 3.97
C GLY A 67 14.75 -13.60 5.35
N TYR A 68 14.42 -12.31 5.51
CA TYR A 68 13.89 -11.79 6.77
C TYR A 68 12.50 -12.34 7.09
N PHE A 69 11.57 -12.28 6.17
CA PHE A 69 10.18 -12.69 6.42
C PHE A 69 9.98 -14.21 6.33
N GLY A 70 10.79 -14.91 5.52
CA GLY A 70 10.64 -16.34 5.29
C GLY A 70 9.25 -16.71 4.79
N ASN A 71 8.65 -17.75 5.36
CA ASN A 71 7.28 -18.17 5.05
C ASN A 71 6.20 -17.43 5.87
N GLY A 72 6.57 -16.47 6.71
CA GLY A 72 5.64 -15.70 7.54
C GLY A 72 5.29 -16.28 8.90
N TYR A 73 5.68 -17.52 9.20
CA TYR A 73 5.29 -18.21 10.45
C TYR A 73 5.58 -17.40 11.72
N ARG A 74 6.75 -16.71 11.78
CA ARG A 74 7.13 -15.86 12.92
C ARG A 74 6.20 -14.64 13.12
N PHE A 75 5.43 -14.28 12.11
CA PHE A 75 4.55 -13.12 12.10
C PHE A 75 3.07 -13.51 12.19
N GLY A 76 2.77 -14.82 12.40
CA GLY A 76 1.41 -15.31 12.53
C GLY A 76 0.62 -15.37 11.22
N CYS A 77 1.31 -15.42 10.07
CA CYS A 77 0.68 -15.51 8.75
C CYS A 77 1.48 -16.43 7.82
N ASN A 78 0.94 -16.66 6.63
CA ASN A 78 1.66 -17.27 5.51
C ASN A 78 2.08 -16.18 4.53
N ILE A 79 3.34 -16.22 4.06
CA ILE A 79 3.85 -15.25 3.09
C ILE A 79 4.23 -15.97 1.79
N SER A 80 3.71 -15.46 0.69
CA SER A 80 4.10 -15.82 -0.67
C SER A 80 4.82 -14.65 -1.34
N TYR A 81 5.67 -14.96 -2.31
CA TYR A 81 6.43 -13.96 -3.07
C TYR A 81 6.14 -14.09 -4.54
N VAL A 82 5.83 -12.95 -5.18
CA VAL A 82 5.71 -12.83 -6.64
C VAL A 82 6.87 -11.97 -7.12
N VAL A 83 7.65 -12.48 -8.06
CA VAL A 83 8.76 -11.72 -8.64
C VAL A 83 8.23 -10.91 -9.82
N GLN A 84 8.32 -9.59 -9.71
CA GLN A 84 8.08 -8.68 -10.82
C GLN A 84 9.38 -8.52 -11.59
N GLU A 85 9.47 -9.12 -12.77
CA GLU A 85 10.60 -8.92 -13.67
C GLU A 85 10.58 -7.51 -14.27
N ALA A 86 11.76 -6.90 -14.37
CA ALA A 86 11.92 -5.68 -15.15
C ALA A 86 11.64 -6.03 -16.62
N ARG A 87 10.54 -5.54 -17.19
CA ARG A 87 10.37 -5.63 -18.66
C ARG A 87 11.51 -4.84 -19.30
N ASP A 88 12.28 -5.52 -20.15
CA ASP A 88 13.38 -4.92 -20.91
C ASP A 88 12.82 -4.04 -22.05
N ASP A 89 12.12 -2.99 -21.67
CA ASP A 89 11.82 -1.88 -22.55
C ASP A 89 13.06 -1.01 -22.65
N SER A 90 14.00 -1.41 -23.53
CA SER A 90 15.28 -0.75 -23.82
C SER A 90 15.18 0.74 -24.21
N LYS A 91 14.04 1.37 -24.05
CA LYS A 91 13.78 2.80 -24.32
C LYS A 91 13.19 3.63 -23.18
N LYS A 92 12.80 3.02 -22.03
CA LYS A 92 12.35 3.78 -20.86
C LYS A 92 12.89 3.15 -19.58
N SER A 93 13.88 3.79 -18.97
CA SER A 93 14.47 3.41 -17.67
C SER A 93 13.52 3.64 -16.45
N THR A 94 12.23 3.59 -16.63
CA THR A 94 11.24 3.76 -15.59
C THR A 94 10.84 2.40 -15.03
N SER A 95 10.95 2.25 -13.69
CA SER A 95 10.34 1.11 -13.00
C SER A 95 8.89 0.94 -13.44
N PRO A 96 8.41 -0.29 -13.63
CA PRO A 96 7.00 -0.53 -13.83
C PRO A 96 6.21 0.17 -12.69
N GLY A 97 5.16 0.91 -13.02
CA GLY A 97 4.38 1.65 -12.03
C GLY A 97 3.71 0.75 -10.98
N LEU A 98 3.12 1.36 -9.95
CA LEU A 98 2.43 0.64 -8.87
C LEU A 98 1.39 -0.34 -9.42
N ALA A 99 0.57 0.08 -10.40
CA ALA A 99 -0.45 -0.79 -10.99
C ALA A 99 0.13 -2.09 -11.57
N ASN A 100 1.29 -2.02 -12.24
CA ASN A 100 1.96 -3.23 -12.75
C ASN A 100 2.45 -4.15 -11.63
N ALA A 101 2.95 -3.59 -10.51
CA ALA A 101 3.35 -4.39 -9.36
C ALA A 101 2.14 -5.14 -8.77
N LEU A 102 1.01 -4.44 -8.59
CA LEU A 102 -0.21 -5.06 -8.09
C LEU A 102 -0.74 -6.15 -9.02
N ASP A 103 -0.75 -5.89 -10.32
CA ASP A 103 -1.22 -6.83 -11.34
C ASP A 103 -0.34 -8.08 -11.48
N SER A 104 0.96 -7.97 -11.17
CA SER A 104 1.86 -9.14 -11.15
C SER A 104 1.38 -10.26 -10.21
N ALA A 105 0.61 -9.92 -9.18
CA ALA A 105 0.04 -10.87 -8.23
C ALA A 105 -1.38 -11.34 -8.61
N TYR A 106 -1.91 -10.95 -9.77
CA TYR A 106 -3.30 -11.25 -10.17
C TYR A 106 -3.71 -12.70 -9.94
N HIS A 107 -2.86 -13.65 -10.36
CA HIS A 107 -3.12 -15.09 -10.23
C HIS A 107 -3.29 -15.59 -8.78
N LEU A 108 -2.86 -14.83 -7.77
CA LEU A 108 -3.02 -15.14 -6.36
C LEU A 108 -4.16 -14.36 -5.70
N ILE A 109 -4.50 -13.18 -6.21
CA ILE A 109 -5.47 -12.27 -5.59
C ILE A 109 -6.84 -12.25 -6.26
N GLN A 110 -6.98 -12.84 -7.47
CA GLN A 110 -8.27 -12.91 -8.17
C GLN A 110 -9.32 -13.62 -7.31
N GLY A 111 -10.53 -13.09 -7.31
CA GLY A 111 -11.66 -13.63 -6.53
C GLY A 111 -11.61 -13.36 -5.02
N LYS A 112 -10.60 -12.65 -4.52
CA LYS A 112 -10.41 -12.37 -3.09
C LYS A 112 -10.58 -10.88 -2.77
N THR A 113 -10.90 -10.59 -1.51
CA THR A 113 -10.82 -9.23 -0.98
C THR A 113 -9.37 -8.95 -0.56
N VAL A 114 -8.79 -7.93 -1.18
CA VAL A 114 -7.39 -7.58 -1.05
C VAL A 114 -7.19 -6.44 -0.06
N PHE A 115 -6.25 -6.60 0.87
CA PHE A 115 -5.77 -5.59 1.79
C PHE A 115 -4.39 -5.12 1.32
N PHE A 116 -4.32 -3.91 0.82
CA PHE A 116 -3.10 -3.36 0.22
C PHE A 116 -2.47 -2.31 1.13
N GLY A 117 -1.15 -2.41 1.33
CA GLY A 117 -0.34 -1.42 2.02
C GLY A 117 1.09 -1.38 1.48
N MET A 118 1.75 -0.23 1.59
CA MET A 118 3.12 -0.03 1.12
C MET A 118 4.13 -0.62 2.11
N ALA A 119 5.22 -1.20 1.58
CA ALA A 119 6.27 -1.85 2.38
C ALA A 119 7.20 -0.87 3.13
N ASP A 120 7.17 0.40 2.80
CA ASP A 120 8.06 1.44 3.28
C ASP A 120 7.34 2.51 4.10
N THR A 121 6.18 2.17 4.67
CA THR A 121 5.33 3.07 5.43
C THR A 121 5.03 2.56 6.83
N ILE A 122 4.83 3.48 7.78
CA ILE A 122 4.25 3.22 9.09
C ILE A 122 2.85 3.82 9.10
N MET A 123 1.85 2.98 9.33
CA MET A 123 0.44 3.36 9.39
C MET A 123 -0.09 3.06 10.80
N GLN A 124 -0.63 4.07 11.45
CA GLN A 124 -1.26 3.96 12.77
C GLN A 124 -2.68 4.56 12.74
N PRO A 125 -3.62 4.00 13.51
CA PRO A 125 -3.45 2.90 14.47
C PRO A 125 -3.16 1.55 13.78
N SER A 126 -2.59 0.58 14.53
CA SER A 126 -2.21 -0.72 13.95
C SER A 126 -3.39 -1.53 13.41
N ASN A 127 -4.59 -1.32 13.98
CA ASN A 127 -5.84 -1.93 13.54
C ASN A 127 -6.56 -1.14 12.41
N MET A 128 -5.84 -0.26 11.70
CA MET A 128 -6.41 0.62 10.67
C MET A 128 -7.18 -0.13 9.58
N PHE A 129 -6.71 -1.31 9.20
CA PHE A 129 -7.41 -2.14 8.21
C PHE A 129 -8.73 -2.70 8.75
N ALA A 130 -8.74 -3.18 10.01
CA ALA A 130 -9.97 -3.65 10.64
C ALA A 130 -11.01 -2.54 10.74
N GLN A 131 -10.62 -1.34 11.24
CA GLN A 131 -11.50 -0.18 11.31
C GLN A 131 -12.05 0.22 9.93
N SER A 132 -11.20 0.24 8.91
CA SER A 132 -11.62 0.62 7.56
C SER A 132 -12.57 -0.42 6.94
N TYR A 133 -12.33 -1.70 7.19
CA TYR A 133 -13.17 -2.78 6.67
C TYR A 133 -14.53 -2.83 7.39
N GLU A 134 -14.57 -2.60 8.71
CA GLU A 134 -15.80 -2.52 9.51
C GLU A 134 -16.69 -1.32 9.11
N ALA A 135 -16.08 -0.21 8.68
CA ALA A 135 -16.79 0.97 8.19
C ALA A 135 -17.30 0.85 6.75
N ALA A 136 -16.92 -0.22 6.04
CA ALA A 136 -17.32 -0.45 4.66
C ALA A 136 -18.80 -0.83 4.55
N LEU A 137 -19.46 -0.36 3.51
CA LEU A 137 -20.82 -0.84 3.15
C LEU A 137 -20.72 -2.09 2.27
N PRO A 138 -21.78 -2.93 2.27
CA PRO A 138 -21.78 -4.19 1.51
C PRO A 138 -21.54 -4.03 0.00
N ASP A 139 -21.84 -2.87 -0.56
CA ASP A 139 -21.73 -2.55 -1.97
C ASP A 139 -20.53 -1.63 -2.32
N ASP A 140 -19.66 -1.33 -1.37
CA ASP A 140 -18.40 -0.64 -1.65
C ASP A 140 -17.43 -1.61 -2.37
N ASP A 141 -16.89 -1.21 -3.51
CA ASP A 141 -15.91 -1.97 -4.28
C ASP A 141 -14.48 -1.73 -3.76
N VAL A 142 -14.19 -0.50 -3.29
CA VAL A 142 -12.88 -0.06 -2.79
C VAL A 142 -13.03 0.81 -1.55
N ILE A 143 -12.22 0.57 -0.54
CA ILE A 143 -12.21 1.31 0.72
C ILE A 143 -10.80 1.89 0.95
N PHE A 144 -10.71 3.18 1.17
CA PHE A 144 -9.48 3.87 1.53
C PHE A 144 -9.39 4.09 3.04
N ALA A 145 -8.29 3.68 3.64
CA ALA A 145 -7.85 4.24 4.91
C ALA A 145 -7.14 5.56 4.62
N MET A 146 -7.59 6.65 5.23
CA MET A 146 -7.15 8.00 4.92
C MET A 146 -6.58 8.71 6.15
N TRP A 147 -5.58 9.56 5.92
CA TRP A 147 -4.94 10.43 6.90
C TRP A 147 -4.86 11.86 6.41
N THR A 148 -4.87 12.81 7.33
CA THR A 148 -4.57 14.21 7.01
C THR A 148 -3.08 14.39 6.75
N THR A 149 -2.73 15.23 5.76
CA THR A 149 -1.35 15.57 5.42
C THR A 149 -1.18 17.07 5.18
N GLU A 150 -0.03 17.61 5.57
CA GLU A 150 0.41 18.96 5.24
C GLU A 150 1.26 19.00 3.95
N ARG A 151 1.53 17.83 3.34
CA ARG A 151 2.39 17.69 2.15
C ARG A 151 1.65 16.97 1.02
N PRO A 152 0.56 17.56 0.49
CA PRO A 152 -0.28 16.92 -0.54
C PRO A 152 0.49 16.59 -1.83
N GLU A 153 1.55 17.33 -2.14
CA GLU A 153 2.40 17.12 -3.32
C GLU A 153 3.16 15.78 -3.30
N LYS A 154 3.14 15.06 -2.17
CA LYS A 154 3.79 13.74 -2.03
C LYS A 154 2.84 12.57 -2.21
N PHE A 155 1.54 12.78 -2.06
CA PHE A 155 0.56 11.71 -1.88
C PHE A 155 -0.60 11.76 -2.88
N GLY A 156 -1.29 10.64 -3.00
CA GLY A 156 -2.58 10.58 -3.67
C GLY A 156 -3.66 11.17 -2.76
N MET A 157 -4.14 12.36 -3.11
CA MET A 157 -5.17 13.07 -2.36
C MET A 157 -6.55 12.57 -2.75
N VAL A 158 -7.49 12.64 -1.81
CA VAL A 158 -8.84 12.09 -1.98
C VAL A 158 -9.89 13.19 -1.83
N ARG A 159 -10.73 13.37 -2.85
CA ARG A 159 -11.96 14.16 -2.77
C ARG A 159 -13.13 13.24 -2.48
N TYR A 160 -13.89 13.53 -1.43
CA TYR A 160 -15.03 12.72 -1.02
C TYR A 160 -16.17 13.57 -0.46
N GLU A 161 -17.37 13.00 -0.45
CA GLU A 161 -18.58 13.59 0.09
C GLU A 161 -18.69 13.35 1.60
N GLU A 162 -19.54 14.10 2.31
CA GLU A 162 -19.78 13.96 3.75
C GLU A 162 -20.18 12.55 4.19
N ASN A 163 -20.82 11.79 3.31
CA ASN A 163 -21.20 10.40 3.55
C ASN A 163 -20.04 9.40 3.40
N GLY A 164 -18.83 9.89 3.12
CA GLY A 164 -17.62 9.10 2.92
C GLY A 164 -17.43 8.57 1.49
N ARG A 165 -18.34 8.89 0.54
CA ARG A 165 -18.17 8.46 -0.85
C ARG A 165 -17.04 9.22 -1.53
N VAL A 166 -16.06 8.50 -2.03
CA VAL A 166 -14.96 9.06 -2.83
C VAL A 166 -15.45 9.36 -4.24
N ILE A 167 -15.11 10.55 -4.73
CA ILE A 167 -15.50 11.04 -6.06
C ILE A 167 -14.31 11.28 -6.98
N GLU A 168 -13.11 11.50 -6.42
CA GLU A 168 -11.90 11.77 -7.21
C GLU A 168 -10.64 11.45 -6.42
N ILE A 169 -9.61 10.97 -7.11
CA ILE A 169 -8.24 10.85 -6.61
C ILE A 169 -7.35 11.79 -7.41
N VAL A 170 -6.59 12.66 -6.71
CA VAL A 170 -5.65 13.61 -7.34
C VAL A 170 -4.23 13.23 -6.92
N ASP A 171 -3.46 12.64 -7.83
CA ASP A 171 -2.11 12.17 -7.51
C ASP A 171 -1.12 13.34 -7.47
N LYS A 172 -0.49 13.53 -6.31
CA LYS A 172 0.61 14.47 -6.07
C LYS A 172 0.38 15.87 -6.64
N PRO A 173 -0.74 16.52 -6.28
CA PRO A 173 -1.07 17.84 -6.81
C PRO A 173 -0.04 18.89 -6.33
N LYS A 174 0.40 19.76 -7.24
CA LYS A 174 1.28 20.88 -6.88
C LYS A 174 0.59 21.93 -6.04
N GLN A 175 -0.73 22.09 -6.21
CA GLN A 175 -1.60 22.97 -5.46
C GLN A 175 -2.96 22.29 -5.31
N THR A 176 -3.52 22.29 -4.12
CA THR A 176 -4.83 21.71 -3.84
C THR A 176 -5.41 22.28 -2.54
N ASP A 177 -6.72 22.19 -2.41
CA ASP A 177 -7.48 22.42 -1.17
C ASP A 177 -7.72 21.11 -0.37
N LEU A 178 -7.33 19.96 -0.95
CA LEU A 178 -7.50 18.66 -0.30
C LEU A 178 -6.47 18.47 0.82
N THR A 179 -6.92 17.92 1.92
CA THR A 179 -6.13 17.68 3.13
C THR A 179 -5.97 16.20 3.48
N GLU A 180 -6.80 15.32 2.93
CA GLU A 180 -6.76 13.88 3.18
C GLU A 180 -6.13 13.11 2.02
N MET A 181 -5.25 12.20 2.38
CA MET A 181 -4.57 11.28 1.47
C MET A 181 -4.92 9.83 1.79
N TRP A 182 -4.89 8.95 0.78
CA TRP A 182 -5.00 7.52 1.02
C TRP A 182 -3.63 6.92 1.34
N GLY A 183 -3.59 5.96 2.29
CA GLY A 183 -2.34 5.27 2.66
C GLY A 183 -2.47 3.76 2.62
N GLY A 184 -3.66 3.23 2.92
CA GLY A 184 -4.01 1.81 2.77
C GLY A 184 -5.29 1.66 1.99
N ILE A 185 -5.43 0.56 1.27
CA ILE A 185 -6.61 0.30 0.44
C ILE A 185 -7.10 -1.13 0.70
N ILE A 186 -8.42 -1.29 0.78
CA ILE A 186 -9.08 -2.59 0.74
C ILE A 186 -9.94 -2.59 -0.53
N TRP A 187 -9.89 -3.66 -1.30
CA TRP A 187 -10.77 -3.77 -2.46
C TRP A 187 -11.33 -5.17 -2.66
N ARG A 188 -12.50 -5.24 -3.28
CA ARG A 188 -13.21 -6.46 -3.59
C ARG A 188 -12.84 -7.01 -4.98
N PRO A 189 -13.15 -8.27 -5.29
CA PRO A 189 -12.76 -8.93 -6.54
C PRO A 189 -13.06 -8.13 -7.81
N ARG A 190 -14.16 -7.39 -7.85
CA ARG A 190 -14.54 -6.57 -9.00
C ARG A 190 -13.46 -5.54 -9.39
N PHE A 191 -12.80 -4.94 -8.41
CA PHE A 191 -11.71 -4.00 -8.70
C PHE A 191 -10.43 -4.71 -9.15
N THR A 192 -10.14 -5.92 -8.64
CA THR A 192 -9.02 -6.75 -9.14
C THR A 192 -9.16 -7.04 -10.63
N GLU A 193 -10.34 -7.46 -11.08
CA GLU A 193 -10.61 -7.74 -12.51
C GLU A 193 -10.47 -6.48 -13.37
N TYR A 194 -10.96 -5.35 -12.86
CA TYR A 194 -10.84 -4.08 -13.56
C TYR A 194 -9.39 -3.61 -13.67
N LEU A 195 -8.62 -3.69 -12.59
CA LEU A 195 -7.19 -3.37 -12.55
C LEU A 195 -6.44 -4.24 -13.59
N HIS A 196 -6.68 -5.55 -13.58
CA HIS A 196 -6.06 -6.49 -14.52
C HIS A 196 -6.38 -6.12 -15.97
N THR A 197 -7.64 -5.87 -16.31
CA THR A 197 -8.04 -5.41 -17.65
C THR A 197 -7.32 -4.11 -18.06
N CYS A 198 -7.17 -3.14 -17.15
CA CYS A 198 -6.49 -1.89 -17.43
C CYS A 198 -4.99 -2.10 -17.70
N VAL A 199 -4.33 -2.90 -16.88
CA VAL A 199 -2.88 -3.13 -16.98
C VAL A 199 -2.55 -4.09 -18.11
N HIS A 200 -3.19 -5.26 -18.13
CA HIS A 200 -2.84 -6.35 -19.06
C HIS A 200 -3.32 -6.06 -20.49
N ASP A 201 -4.58 -5.67 -20.68
CA ASP A 201 -5.19 -5.55 -22.00
C ASP A 201 -4.97 -4.16 -22.62
N ARG A 202 -4.87 -3.11 -21.77
CA ARG A 202 -4.78 -1.70 -22.23
C ARG A 202 -3.42 -1.08 -22.01
N GLY A 203 -2.51 -1.71 -21.26
CA GLY A 203 -1.17 -1.20 -20.97
C GLY A 203 -1.15 0.04 -20.07
N ILE A 204 -2.20 0.28 -19.26
CA ILE A 204 -2.30 1.44 -18.37
C ILE A 204 -1.53 1.13 -17.08
N SER A 205 -0.56 1.98 -16.72
CA SER A 205 0.26 1.82 -15.52
C SER A 205 0.01 2.89 -14.44
N ASP A 206 -0.76 3.93 -14.76
CA ASP A 206 -1.13 4.99 -13.81
C ASP A 206 -2.27 4.51 -12.91
N PHE A 207 -1.95 4.28 -11.62
CA PHE A 207 -2.90 3.72 -10.66
C PHE A 207 -4.00 4.73 -10.29
N ALA A 208 -3.69 6.03 -10.20
CA ALA A 208 -4.71 7.06 -9.93
C ALA A 208 -5.70 7.18 -11.09
N TYR A 209 -5.21 7.11 -12.33
CA TYR A 209 -6.07 7.08 -13.51
C TYR A 209 -6.99 5.85 -13.50
N ILE A 210 -6.46 4.66 -13.15
CA ILE A 210 -7.27 3.42 -13.07
C ILE A 210 -8.38 3.57 -12.02
N MET A 211 -8.06 4.11 -10.84
CA MET A 211 -9.05 4.33 -9.78
C MET A 211 -10.14 5.32 -10.20
N ASN A 212 -9.77 6.47 -10.77
CA ASN A 212 -10.74 7.46 -11.26
C ASN A 212 -11.63 6.87 -12.37
N SER A 213 -11.04 6.16 -13.32
CA SER A 213 -11.80 5.48 -14.37
C SER A 213 -12.75 4.39 -13.83
N ALA A 214 -12.38 3.73 -12.72
CA ALA A 214 -13.28 2.79 -12.04
C ALA A 214 -14.48 3.51 -11.39
N ILE A 215 -14.25 4.68 -10.76
CA ILE A 215 -15.32 5.53 -10.22
C ILE A 215 -16.27 5.97 -11.33
N GLU A 216 -15.75 6.47 -12.46
CA GLU A 216 -16.54 6.88 -13.63
C GLU A 216 -17.41 5.73 -14.19
N LYS A 217 -16.94 4.48 -14.06
CA LYS A 217 -17.69 3.28 -14.46
C LYS A 217 -18.65 2.76 -13.38
N GLY A 218 -18.88 3.55 -12.34
CA GLY A 218 -19.86 3.25 -11.31
C GLY A 218 -19.39 2.27 -10.25
N MET A 219 -18.08 2.07 -10.06
CA MET A 219 -17.57 1.40 -8.88
C MET A 219 -17.68 2.33 -7.68
N LYS A 220 -18.02 1.78 -6.52
CA LYS A 220 -18.22 2.55 -5.30
C LYS A 220 -16.95 2.54 -4.47
N PHE A 221 -16.44 3.73 -4.23
CA PHE A 221 -15.26 3.98 -3.41
C PHE A 221 -15.68 4.68 -2.13
N ARG A 222 -15.16 4.22 -0.99
CA ARG A 222 -15.37 4.80 0.34
C ARG A 222 -14.07 5.26 0.95
N GLY A 223 -14.07 6.44 1.55
CA GLY A 223 -12.99 6.96 2.39
C GLY A 223 -13.33 6.79 3.87
N VAL A 224 -12.40 6.27 4.65
CA VAL A 224 -12.46 6.15 6.11
C VAL A 224 -11.33 6.98 6.69
N HIS A 225 -11.65 8.12 7.28
CA HIS A 225 -10.65 9.04 7.83
C HIS A 225 -10.24 8.62 9.25
N LEU A 226 -8.96 8.30 9.42
CA LEU A 226 -8.33 7.94 10.70
C LEU A 226 -7.79 9.21 11.37
N LYS A 227 -8.68 9.98 12.01
CA LYS A 227 -8.43 11.36 12.50
C LYS A 227 -7.20 11.51 13.39
N ASP A 228 -6.96 10.54 14.29
CA ASP A 228 -5.83 10.55 15.23
C ASP A 228 -4.69 9.64 14.76
N GLY A 229 -4.76 9.22 13.51
CA GLY A 229 -3.80 8.31 12.91
C GLY A 229 -2.49 9.01 12.51
N VAL A 230 -1.44 8.22 12.38
CA VAL A 230 -0.12 8.66 11.90
C VAL A 230 0.23 7.88 10.64
N TYR A 231 0.62 8.60 9.60
CA TYR A 231 1.19 8.03 8.38
C TYR A 231 2.59 8.58 8.16
N ILE A 232 3.57 7.68 8.00
CA ILE A 232 4.96 8.04 7.76
C ILE A 232 5.46 7.24 6.56
N ASP A 233 5.95 7.92 5.54
CA ASP A 233 6.60 7.34 4.36
C ASP A 233 8.11 7.46 4.47
N LEU A 234 8.87 6.45 4.10
CA LEU A 234 10.33 6.45 4.05
C LEU A 234 10.84 6.45 2.60
N GLY A 235 10.68 7.57 1.94
CA GLY A 235 11.15 7.78 0.56
C GLY A 235 12.43 8.60 0.43
N THR A 236 12.80 9.39 1.47
CA THR A 236 13.93 10.32 1.47
C THR A 236 14.72 10.29 2.77
N TYR A 237 15.94 10.86 2.76
CA TYR A 237 16.75 11.00 3.97
C TYR A 237 16.12 11.93 5.01
N GLU A 238 15.45 12.98 4.57
CA GLU A 238 14.74 13.92 5.44
C GLU A 238 13.65 13.21 6.23
N GLU A 239 12.91 12.32 5.58
CA GLU A 239 11.86 11.50 6.23
C GLU A 239 12.46 10.53 7.26
N ILE A 240 13.64 9.97 6.97
CA ILE A 240 14.37 9.13 7.94
C ILE A 240 14.78 9.94 9.17
N MET A 241 15.33 11.14 8.98
CA MET A 241 15.73 12.01 10.09
C MET A 241 14.55 12.48 10.92
N GLU A 242 13.43 12.81 10.28
CA GLU A 242 12.17 13.16 10.95
C GLU A 242 11.62 11.99 11.78
N LEU A 243 11.66 10.78 11.23
CA LEU A 243 11.26 9.57 11.92
C LEU A 243 12.09 9.35 13.20
N ASP A 244 13.43 9.41 13.08
CA ASP A 244 14.34 9.23 14.21
C ASP A 244 14.08 10.24 15.34
N SER A 245 13.79 11.50 15.00
CA SER A 245 13.48 12.54 16.00
C SER A 245 12.18 12.23 16.74
N ARG A 246 11.10 11.87 16.01
CA ARG A 246 9.78 11.53 16.61
C ARG A 246 9.82 10.32 17.56
N PHE A 247 10.71 9.37 17.32
CA PHE A 247 10.85 8.18 18.19
C PHE A 247 11.83 8.40 19.35
N ARG A 248 12.77 9.37 19.26
CA ARG A 248 13.68 9.73 20.37
C ARG A 248 13.04 10.61 21.43
N GLU A 249 12.10 11.48 21.06
CA GLU A 249 11.41 12.39 22.00
C GLU A 249 10.39 11.68 22.92
N LYS A 250 10.06 10.41 22.65
CA LYS A 250 9.13 9.62 23.46
C LYS A 250 9.80 8.62 24.41
N ASN A 251 11.14 8.64 24.48
CA ASN A 251 11.97 7.92 25.45
C ASN A 251 12.65 8.91 26.39
#